data_e7bc54499408576c17ed10e8e1a2220f
#
_entry.id   e7bc54499408576c17ed10e8e1a2220f
#
_cell.length_a   1.000
_cell.length_b   1.000
_cell.length_c   1.000
_cell.angle_alpha   90.00
_cell.angle_beta   90.00
_cell.angle_gamma   90.00
#
_symmetry.space_group_name_H-M   'P 1'
#
loop_
_entity.id
_entity.type
_entity.pdbx_description
1 polymer ?
#
loop_
_entity_poly.entity_id
_entity_poly.type
_entity_poly.pdbx_seq_one_letter_code
_entity_poly.pdbx_strand_id
1 'polypeptide(L)'
;MVSLKEQIVFITGASSGIGRACAFAFAAEGARLLLTARRRERLDALRSELTAAGAKHLHLLTLDVQRRTDVEQAWKALPAEWRPIDILVNNAGLSRGLDKLHQGSIEDWEEMIDTNVKGLLYVSRAVIPGMVERGRGHILNLGSTAGDITYPLGAVYCATKAAERAVNDGMRQDLLGTPVRVTSVDPGMVETEFSEVRFRGDRDRAAKVYQGLTPLTAADVADAILWAATRPPHVNIARISMTTIDQANSYLFNRKPQ
;
A
#
# COMPACT_ATOMS: atom_id res chain seq x y z
N MET A 1 9.69 0.42 -21.51
CA MET A 1 9.45 0.03 -20.11
C MET A 1 10.69 -0.67 -19.58
N VAL A 2 11.03 -0.47 -18.31
CA VAL A 2 12.14 -1.19 -17.67
C VAL A 2 11.67 -2.59 -17.31
N SER A 3 12.48 -3.62 -17.58
CA SER A 3 12.17 -4.99 -17.18
C SER A 3 12.24 -5.13 -15.67
N LEU A 4 11.24 -5.80 -15.08
CA LEU A 4 11.21 -6.13 -13.65
C LEU A 4 11.67 -7.57 -13.37
N LYS A 5 12.07 -8.30 -14.42
CA LYS A 5 12.55 -9.66 -14.27
C LYS A 5 13.72 -9.72 -13.27
N GLU A 6 13.63 -10.63 -12.29
CA GLU A 6 14.58 -10.83 -11.19
C GLU A 6 14.73 -9.65 -10.21
N GLN A 7 14.03 -8.51 -10.39
CA GLN A 7 13.99 -7.46 -9.39
C GLN A 7 13.25 -7.92 -8.14
N ILE A 8 13.74 -7.55 -6.97
CA ILE A 8 13.10 -7.88 -5.70
C ILE A 8 12.09 -6.79 -5.37
N VAL A 9 10.81 -7.18 -5.33
CA VAL A 9 9.68 -6.34 -4.97
C VAL A 9 9.18 -6.72 -3.59
N PHE A 10 9.30 -5.82 -2.64
CA PHE A 10 8.80 -5.99 -1.29
C PHE A 10 7.43 -5.32 -1.16
N ILE A 11 6.39 -6.10 -0.85
CA ILE A 11 5.01 -5.62 -0.72
C ILE A 11 4.52 -5.84 0.70
N THR A 12 4.13 -4.77 1.39
CA THR A 12 3.50 -4.86 2.71
C THR A 12 1.98 -4.97 2.58
N GLY A 13 1.32 -5.70 3.50
CA GLY A 13 -0.12 -5.92 3.44
C GLY A 13 -0.56 -6.74 2.21
N ALA A 14 0.28 -7.69 1.77
CA ALA A 14 0.08 -8.43 0.53
C ALA A 14 -1.08 -9.45 0.55
N SER A 15 -1.66 -9.75 1.71
CA SER A 15 -2.63 -10.86 1.86
C SER A 15 -4.03 -10.57 1.34
N SER A 16 -4.34 -9.36 0.91
CA SER A 16 -5.67 -8.98 0.40
C SER A 16 -5.62 -7.70 -0.44
N GLY A 17 -6.72 -7.38 -1.10
CA GLY A 17 -6.96 -6.11 -1.79
C GLY A 17 -5.86 -5.71 -2.76
N ILE A 18 -5.44 -4.45 -2.67
CA ILE A 18 -4.45 -3.86 -3.59
C ILE A 18 -3.08 -4.55 -3.48
N GLY A 19 -2.63 -4.88 -2.27
CA GLY A 19 -1.35 -5.56 -2.08
C GLY A 19 -1.30 -6.94 -2.74
N ARG A 20 -2.43 -7.70 -2.68
CA ARG A 20 -2.57 -8.97 -3.40
C ARG A 20 -2.57 -8.76 -4.92
N ALA A 21 -3.29 -7.77 -5.41
CA ALA A 21 -3.30 -7.45 -6.84
C ALA A 21 -1.91 -7.04 -7.35
N CYS A 22 -1.17 -6.24 -6.58
CA CYS A 22 0.22 -5.91 -6.86
C CYS A 22 1.10 -7.17 -6.94
N ALA A 23 0.94 -8.12 -6.00
CA ALA A 23 1.72 -9.35 -6.04
C ALA A 23 1.53 -10.12 -7.36
N PHE A 24 0.30 -10.22 -7.88
CA PHE A 24 0.05 -10.82 -9.19
C PHE A 24 0.63 -10.01 -10.34
N ALA A 25 0.45 -8.68 -10.33
CA ALA A 25 0.95 -7.81 -11.38
C ALA A 25 2.48 -7.89 -11.51
N PHE A 26 3.20 -7.80 -10.38
CA PHE A 26 4.66 -7.93 -10.37
C PHE A 26 5.16 -9.35 -10.67
N ALA A 27 4.41 -10.39 -10.25
CA ALA A 27 4.73 -11.77 -10.61
C ALA A 27 4.68 -12.00 -12.12
N ALA A 28 3.68 -11.44 -12.81
CA ALA A 28 3.54 -11.54 -14.26
C ALA A 28 4.73 -10.93 -15.02
N GLU A 29 5.39 -9.92 -14.44
CA GLU A 29 6.61 -9.29 -14.97
C GLU A 29 7.91 -10.06 -14.62
N GLY A 30 7.79 -11.21 -13.95
CA GLY A 30 8.93 -12.05 -13.56
C GLY A 30 9.73 -11.53 -12.36
N ALA A 31 9.14 -10.67 -11.54
CA ALA A 31 9.77 -10.17 -10.33
C ALA A 31 9.90 -11.26 -9.25
N ARG A 32 10.89 -11.12 -8.38
CA ARG A 32 11.03 -11.87 -7.14
C ARG A 32 10.23 -11.15 -6.05
N LEU A 33 9.33 -11.85 -5.36
CA LEU A 33 8.40 -11.22 -4.43
C LEU A 33 8.72 -11.53 -2.97
N LEU A 34 8.98 -10.48 -2.19
CA LEU A 34 8.96 -10.51 -0.73
C LEU A 34 7.61 -9.97 -0.26
N LEU A 35 6.78 -10.85 0.29
CA LEU A 35 5.39 -10.55 0.64
C LEU A 35 5.19 -10.61 2.15
N THR A 36 4.60 -9.56 2.74
CA THR A 36 4.32 -9.56 4.18
C THR A 36 2.86 -9.27 4.48
N ALA A 37 2.38 -9.93 5.53
CA ALA A 37 1.10 -9.65 6.16
C ALA A 37 1.06 -10.24 7.58
N ARG A 38 0.06 -9.87 8.36
CA ARG A 38 -0.15 -10.39 9.72
C ARG A 38 -0.68 -11.83 9.75
N ARG A 39 -1.51 -12.20 8.75
CA ARG A 39 -2.21 -13.48 8.65
C ARG A 39 -1.41 -14.47 7.82
N ARG A 40 -0.74 -15.40 8.50
CA ARG A 40 0.14 -16.39 7.85
C ARG A 40 -0.62 -17.30 6.89
N GLU A 41 -1.79 -17.77 7.29
CA GLU A 41 -2.63 -18.65 6.48
C GLU A 41 -3.03 -18.02 5.14
N ARG A 42 -3.26 -16.72 5.12
CA ARG A 42 -3.57 -15.98 3.88
C ARG A 42 -2.35 -15.77 2.99
N LEU A 43 -1.16 -15.62 3.57
CA LEU A 43 0.07 -15.59 2.80
C LEU A 43 0.37 -16.94 2.16
N ASP A 44 0.13 -18.04 2.87
CA ASP A 44 0.35 -19.39 2.33
C ASP A 44 -0.65 -19.70 1.20
N ALA A 45 -1.92 -19.29 1.33
CA ALA A 45 -2.89 -19.38 0.25
C ALA A 45 -2.44 -18.56 -0.98
N LEU A 46 -2.01 -17.30 -0.76
CA LEU A 46 -1.50 -16.44 -1.83
C LEU A 46 -0.27 -17.04 -2.52
N ARG A 47 0.64 -17.67 -1.77
CA ARG A 47 1.78 -18.39 -2.36
C ARG A 47 1.31 -19.44 -3.36
N SER A 48 0.35 -20.27 -2.95
CA SER A 48 -0.17 -21.33 -3.81
C SER A 48 -0.76 -20.78 -5.10
N GLU A 49 -1.56 -19.71 -5.00
CA GLU A 49 -2.16 -19.04 -6.16
C GLU A 49 -1.10 -18.41 -7.09
N LEU A 50 -0.13 -17.69 -6.53
CA LEU A 50 0.95 -17.08 -7.31
C LEU A 50 1.82 -18.13 -7.99
N THR A 51 2.11 -19.24 -7.31
CA THR A 51 2.87 -20.35 -7.89
C THR A 51 2.10 -20.97 -9.05
N ALA A 52 0.79 -21.18 -8.91
CA ALA A 52 -0.08 -21.67 -9.99
C ALA A 52 -0.13 -20.68 -11.17
N ALA A 53 -0.01 -19.38 -10.92
CA ALA A 53 0.09 -18.33 -11.93
C ALA A 53 1.50 -18.17 -12.52
N GLY A 54 2.47 -19.03 -12.14
CA GLY A 54 3.82 -19.06 -12.71
C GLY A 54 4.89 -18.25 -11.95
N ALA A 55 4.60 -17.71 -10.79
CA ALA A 55 5.59 -17.04 -9.96
C ALA A 55 6.65 -18.04 -9.46
N LYS A 56 7.94 -17.72 -9.67
CA LYS A 56 9.05 -18.64 -9.37
C LYS A 56 9.73 -18.37 -8.04
N HIS A 57 9.82 -17.11 -7.63
CA HIS A 57 10.59 -16.68 -6.48
C HIS A 57 9.72 -15.92 -5.50
N LEU A 58 9.32 -16.59 -4.41
CA LEU A 58 8.44 -16.05 -3.39
C LEU A 58 9.05 -16.23 -2.01
N HIS A 59 9.19 -15.16 -1.25
CA HIS A 59 9.53 -15.18 0.17
C HIS A 59 8.38 -14.57 0.98
N LEU A 60 7.86 -15.32 1.94
CA LEU A 60 6.75 -14.88 2.77
C LEU A 60 7.24 -14.59 4.18
N LEU A 61 6.85 -13.44 4.69
CA LEU A 61 7.23 -12.99 6.02
C LEU A 61 5.98 -12.58 6.80
N THR A 62 5.66 -13.29 7.87
CA THR A 62 4.61 -12.87 8.80
C THR A 62 5.13 -11.67 9.59
N LEU A 63 4.50 -10.51 9.40
CA LEU A 63 4.96 -9.26 9.98
C LEU A 63 3.78 -8.35 10.33
N ASP A 64 3.77 -7.83 11.56
CA ASP A 64 2.96 -6.69 11.94
C ASP A 64 3.81 -5.41 11.85
N VAL A 65 3.49 -4.58 10.87
CA VAL A 65 4.22 -3.32 10.63
C VAL A 65 4.04 -2.29 11.75
N GLN A 66 3.02 -2.44 12.61
CA GLN A 66 2.79 -1.57 13.77
C GLN A 66 3.90 -1.69 14.81
N ARG A 67 4.57 -2.84 14.86
CA ARG A 67 5.58 -3.16 15.86
C ARG A 67 6.99 -2.91 15.32
N ARG A 68 7.62 -1.83 15.77
CA ARG A 68 9.00 -1.51 15.37
C ARG A 68 9.96 -2.67 15.58
N THR A 69 9.89 -3.31 16.73
CA THR A 69 10.76 -4.45 17.08
C THR A 69 10.61 -5.62 16.10
N ASP A 70 9.37 -5.91 15.67
CA ASP A 70 9.10 -6.99 14.74
C ASP A 70 9.68 -6.67 13.36
N VAL A 71 9.56 -5.41 12.91
CA VAL A 71 10.16 -4.96 11.63
C VAL A 71 11.68 -5.07 11.69
N GLU A 72 12.31 -4.60 12.78
CA GLU A 72 13.78 -4.68 12.96
C GLU A 72 14.28 -6.12 12.99
N GLN A 73 13.59 -7.01 13.72
CA GLN A 73 13.94 -8.42 13.82
C GLN A 73 13.76 -9.14 12.49
N ALA A 74 12.62 -8.91 11.83
CA ALA A 74 12.32 -9.49 10.52
C ALA A 74 13.37 -9.07 9.48
N TRP A 75 13.78 -7.80 9.48
CA TRP A 75 14.81 -7.30 8.60
C TRP A 75 16.18 -7.93 8.87
N LYS A 76 16.56 -8.07 10.14
CA LYS A 76 17.83 -8.73 10.54
C LYS A 76 17.86 -10.23 10.19
N ALA A 77 16.69 -10.91 10.29
CA ALA A 77 16.55 -12.33 9.99
C ALA A 77 16.36 -12.60 8.49
N LEU A 78 16.11 -11.58 7.66
CA LEU A 78 15.88 -11.75 6.23
C LEU A 78 17.15 -12.33 5.56
N PRO A 79 17.04 -13.42 4.78
CA PRO A 79 18.16 -13.99 4.04
C PRO A 79 18.86 -12.94 3.14
N ALA A 80 20.17 -13.05 3.02
CA ALA A 80 20.97 -12.04 2.32
C ALA A 80 20.51 -11.81 0.87
N GLU A 81 20.10 -12.88 0.19
CA GLU A 81 19.60 -12.84 -1.20
C GLU A 81 18.25 -12.11 -1.37
N TRP A 82 17.56 -11.78 -0.26
CA TRP A 82 16.31 -11.01 -0.26
C TRP A 82 16.46 -9.57 0.24
N ARG A 83 17.63 -9.18 0.73
CA ARG A 83 17.90 -7.83 1.25
C ARG A 83 18.03 -6.74 0.19
N PRO A 84 18.55 -7.01 -1.05
CA PRO A 84 18.71 -5.97 -2.06
C PRO A 84 17.37 -5.62 -2.72
N ILE A 85 16.45 -5.04 -1.93
CA ILE A 85 15.11 -4.62 -2.41
C ILE A 85 15.27 -3.57 -3.52
N ASP A 86 14.70 -3.84 -4.69
CA ASP A 86 14.68 -2.90 -5.82
C ASP A 86 13.43 -2.02 -5.79
N ILE A 87 12.30 -2.59 -5.37
CA ILE A 87 11.03 -1.88 -5.27
C ILE A 87 10.38 -2.18 -3.92
N LEU A 88 10.00 -1.11 -3.19
CA LEU A 88 9.20 -1.20 -1.97
C LEU A 88 7.79 -0.68 -2.25
N VAL A 89 6.78 -1.52 -2.04
CA VAL A 89 5.37 -1.12 -2.06
C VAL A 89 4.85 -1.06 -0.62
N ASN A 90 4.80 0.14 -0.05
CA ASN A 90 4.19 0.42 1.24
C ASN A 90 2.67 0.46 1.06
N ASN A 91 2.04 -0.72 1.10
CA ASN A 91 0.60 -0.86 0.92
C ASN A 91 -0.14 -1.20 2.24
N ALA A 92 0.55 -1.68 3.26
CA ALA A 92 -0.09 -1.97 4.54
C ALA A 92 -0.77 -0.72 5.11
N GLY A 93 -2.09 -0.77 5.27
CA GLY A 93 -2.90 0.32 5.77
C GLY A 93 -4.31 -0.14 6.09
N LEU A 94 -4.99 0.57 6.95
CA LEU A 94 -6.37 0.31 7.31
C LEU A 94 -7.11 1.58 7.71
N SER A 95 -8.44 1.47 7.80
CA SER A 95 -9.30 2.45 8.47
C SER A 95 -10.16 1.74 9.50
N ARG A 96 -10.62 2.48 10.51
CA ARG A 96 -11.55 2.06 11.54
C ARG A 96 -12.66 3.07 11.70
N GLY A 97 -13.87 2.55 11.84
CA GLY A 97 -15.07 3.34 12.12
C GLY A 97 -15.39 4.45 11.11
N LEU A 98 -16.49 5.11 11.35
CA LEU A 98 -16.89 6.41 10.80
C LEU A 98 -17.69 7.11 11.89
N ASP A 99 -16.99 7.90 12.70
CA ASP A 99 -17.55 8.50 13.91
C ASP A 99 -17.15 9.98 14.00
N LYS A 100 -17.98 10.78 14.68
CA LYS A 100 -17.58 12.13 15.03
C LYS A 100 -16.35 12.07 15.94
N LEU A 101 -15.43 13.01 15.80
CA LEU A 101 -14.15 12.97 16.51
C LEU A 101 -14.32 12.80 18.04
N HIS A 102 -15.32 13.44 18.65
CA HIS A 102 -15.58 13.36 20.09
C HIS A 102 -16.29 12.07 20.53
N GLN A 103 -16.57 11.13 19.62
CA GLN A 103 -17.28 9.87 19.85
C GLN A 103 -16.50 8.65 19.38
N GLY A 104 -15.36 8.86 18.67
CA GLY A 104 -14.57 7.77 18.12
C GLY A 104 -13.75 7.03 19.17
N SER A 105 -13.43 5.77 18.89
CA SER A 105 -12.58 4.93 19.74
C SER A 105 -11.11 5.37 19.63
N ILE A 106 -10.46 5.53 20.77
CA ILE A 106 -9.03 5.84 20.86
C ILE A 106 -8.20 4.67 20.31
N GLU A 107 -8.59 3.44 20.59
CA GLU A 107 -7.93 2.22 20.11
C GLU A 107 -7.98 2.14 18.57
N ASP A 108 -9.07 2.55 17.96
CA ASP A 108 -9.20 2.64 16.50
C ASP A 108 -8.26 3.70 15.91
N TRP A 109 -8.09 4.82 16.61
CA TRP A 109 -7.16 5.86 16.19
C TRP A 109 -5.70 5.42 16.29
N GLU A 110 -5.34 4.79 17.39
CA GLU A 110 -4.00 4.22 17.59
C GLU A 110 -3.69 3.18 16.51
N GLU A 111 -4.62 2.25 16.25
CA GLU A 111 -4.42 1.23 15.20
C GLU A 111 -4.21 1.86 13.82
N MET A 112 -4.97 2.91 13.47
CA MET A 112 -4.80 3.64 12.21
C MET A 112 -3.45 4.36 12.13
N ILE A 113 -3.05 5.07 13.19
CA ILE A 113 -1.77 5.79 13.25
C ILE A 113 -0.59 4.82 13.21
N ASP A 114 -0.65 3.77 14.01
CA ASP A 114 0.41 2.78 14.11
C ASP A 114 0.62 2.02 12.80
N THR A 115 -0.48 1.70 12.09
CA THR A 115 -0.36 1.02 10.79
C THR A 115 0.06 1.98 9.68
N ASN A 116 -0.74 3.02 9.47
CA ASN A 116 -0.65 3.85 8.26
C ASN A 116 0.57 4.78 8.30
N VAL A 117 0.95 5.28 9.49
CA VAL A 117 2.05 6.24 9.64
C VAL A 117 3.31 5.55 10.16
N LYS A 118 3.26 4.99 11.38
CA LYS A 118 4.46 4.40 11.99
C LYS A 118 4.94 3.17 11.21
N GLY A 119 4.02 2.30 10.76
CA GLY A 119 4.36 1.11 9.99
C GLY A 119 5.08 1.44 8.68
N LEU A 120 4.57 2.45 7.94
CA LEU A 120 5.23 2.94 6.73
C LEU A 120 6.65 3.45 7.05
N LEU A 121 6.81 4.24 8.12
CA LEU A 121 8.11 4.78 8.53
C LEU A 121 9.10 3.67 8.92
N TYR A 122 8.67 2.67 9.70
CA TYR A 122 9.54 1.59 10.15
C TYR A 122 10.06 0.74 8.98
N VAL A 123 9.16 0.36 8.06
CA VAL A 123 9.54 -0.43 6.88
C VAL A 123 10.45 0.39 5.96
N SER A 124 10.09 1.64 5.69
CA SER A 124 10.91 2.53 4.85
C SER A 124 12.30 2.72 5.43
N ARG A 125 12.43 2.95 6.74
CA ARG A 125 13.71 3.12 7.43
C ARG A 125 14.59 1.87 7.37
N ALA A 126 13.98 0.68 7.34
CA ALA A 126 14.72 -0.57 7.19
C ALA A 126 15.26 -0.75 5.75
N VAL A 127 14.51 -0.33 4.73
CA VAL A 127 14.81 -0.62 3.31
C VAL A 127 15.66 0.46 2.65
N ILE A 128 15.37 1.74 2.87
CA ILE A 128 15.97 2.89 2.17
C ILE A 128 17.50 2.90 2.23
N PRO A 129 18.17 2.66 3.37
CA PRO A 129 19.63 2.70 3.41
C PRO A 129 20.30 1.77 2.40
N GLY A 130 19.79 0.56 2.23
CA GLY A 130 20.29 -0.38 1.23
C GLY A 130 20.03 0.05 -0.22
N MET A 131 18.93 0.76 -0.49
CA MET A 131 18.65 1.35 -1.80
C MET A 131 19.66 2.46 -2.13
N VAL A 132 19.92 3.35 -1.17
CA VAL A 132 20.89 4.45 -1.32
C VAL A 132 22.31 3.90 -1.53
N GLU A 133 22.73 2.93 -0.72
CA GLU A 133 24.04 2.29 -0.82
C GLU A 133 24.28 1.64 -2.20
N ARG A 134 23.25 0.97 -2.73
CA ARG A 134 23.34 0.33 -4.06
C ARG A 134 23.14 1.31 -5.22
N GLY A 135 22.77 2.56 -4.94
CA GLY A 135 22.51 3.56 -5.96
C GLY A 135 21.31 3.22 -6.85
N ARG A 136 20.30 2.51 -6.34
CA ARG A 136 19.06 2.19 -7.06
C ARG A 136 17.95 1.80 -6.10
N GLY A 137 16.72 2.20 -6.43
CA GLY A 137 15.53 1.82 -5.69
C GLY A 137 14.31 2.59 -6.15
N HIS A 138 13.12 2.06 -5.83
CA HIS A 138 11.85 2.76 -6.03
C HIS A 138 10.92 2.48 -4.87
N ILE A 139 10.47 3.52 -4.18
CA ILE A 139 9.50 3.44 -3.10
C ILE A 139 8.15 3.88 -3.65
N LEU A 140 7.15 3.03 -3.53
CA LEU A 140 5.76 3.27 -3.94
C LEU A 140 4.90 3.25 -2.67
N ASN A 141 4.39 4.41 -2.28
CA ASN A 141 3.53 4.55 -1.10
C ASN A 141 2.07 4.57 -1.54
N LEU A 142 1.23 3.74 -0.91
CA LEU A 142 -0.20 3.71 -1.18
C LEU A 142 -0.93 4.76 -0.33
N GLY A 143 -1.07 5.94 -0.91
CA GLY A 143 -1.81 7.06 -0.35
C GLY A 143 -3.33 6.90 -0.45
N SER A 144 -4.00 8.03 -0.55
CA SER A 144 -5.45 8.11 -0.78
C SER A 144 -5.83 9.53 -1.15
N THR A 145 -6.90 9.71 -1.91
CA THR A 145 -7.57 11.03 -2.07
C THR A 145 -8.01 11.64 -0.73
N ALA A 146 -8.18 10.81 0.30
CA ALA A 146 -8.46 11.24 1.67
C ALA A 146 -7.31 12.03 2.33
N GLY A 147 -6.09 11.91 1.80
CA GLY A 147 -4.94 12.72 2.23
C GLY A 147 -4.95 14.15 1.66
N ASP A 148 -5.76 14.40 0.61
CA ASP A 148 -5.93 15.73 0.03
C ASP A 148 -7.12 16.47 0.60
N ILE A 149 -8.26 15.78 0.65
CA ILE A 149 -9.53 16.36 1.05
C ILE A 149 -10.17 15.46 2.09
N THR A 150 -10.42 16.00 3.26
CA THR A 150 -11.08 15.29 4.35
C THR A 150 -12.56 15.06 4.05
N TYR A 151 -13.13 14.01 4.65
CA TYR A 151 -14.57 13.73 4.58
C TYR A 151 -15.16 13.60 6.00
N PRO A 152 -16.47 13.87 6.16
CA PRO A 152 -17.14 13.77 7.45
C PRO A 152 -16.95 12.38 8.07
N LEU A 153 -16.77 12.33 9.40
CA LEU A 153 -16.60 11.11 10.19
C LEU A 153 -15.28 10.33 9.95
N GLY A 154 -14.43 10.81 9.04
CA GLY A 154 -13.16 10.15 8.70
C GLY A 154 -11.91 10.91 9.15
N ALA A 155 -12.01 11.81 10.12
CA ALA A 155 -10.95 12.77 10.48
C ALA A 155 -9.60 12.10 10.73
N VAL A 156 -9.54 11.04 11.54
CA VAL A 156 -8.26 10.40 11.88
C VAL A 156 -7.67 9.61 10.70
N TYR A 157 -8.50 8.89 9.96
CA TYR A 157 -8.02 8.25 8.73
C TYR A 157 -7.47 9.27 7.73
N CYS A 158 -8.20 10.36 7.49
CA CYS A 158 -7.72 11.44 6.61
C CYS A 158 -6.41 12.04 7.11
N ALA A 159 -6.27 12.25 8.42
CA ALA A 159 -5.04 12.74 9.03
C ALA A 159 -3.87 11.77 8.80
N THR A 160 -4.08 10.45 8.93
CA THR A 160 -3.03 9.46 8.63
C THR A 160 -2.61 9.48 7.17
N LYS A 161 -3.55 9.66 6.24
CA LYS A 161 -3.26 9.75 4.80
C LYS A 161 -2.62 11.08 4.40
N ALA A 162 -2.96 12.17 5.07
CA ALA A 162 -2.26 13.45 4.93
C ALA A 162 -0.81 13.37 5.47
N ALA A 163 -0.61 12.69 6.60
CA ALA A 163 0.73 12.43 7.14
C ALA A 163 1.57 11.55 6.19
N GLU A 164 0.97 10.50 5.63
CA GLU A 164 1.64 9.63 4.63
C GLU A 164 2.09 10.43 3.41
N ARG A 165 1.26 11.33 2.90
CA ARG A 165 1.61 12.23 1.81
C ARG A 165 2.78 13.15 2.18
N ALA A 166 2.75 13.78 3.35
CA ALA A 166 3.85 14.61 3.82
C ALA A 166 5.16 13.81 3.94
N VAL A 167 5.10 12.57 4.45
CA VAL A 167 6.24 11.65 4.53
C VAL A 167 6.75 11.29 3.12
N ASN A 168 5.86 11.01 2.17
CA ASN A 168 6.23 10.73 0.78
C ASN A 168 7.01 11.90 0.16
N ASP A 169 6.52 13.14 0.34
CA ASP A 169 7.17 14.33 -0.18
C ASP A 169 8.50 14.61 0.51
N GLY A 170 8.58 14.40 1.84
CA GLY A 170 9.82 14.46 2.61
C GLY A 170 10.86 13.45 2.12
N MET A 171 10.47 12.17 1.95
CA MET A 171 11.37 11.13 1.41
C MET A 171 11.94 11.54 0.05
N ARG A 172 11.12 12.12 -0.83
CA ARG A 172 11.57 12.57 -2.14
C ARG A 172 12.57 13.72 -2.08
N GLN A 173 12.43 14.62 -1.09
CA GLN A 173 13.37 15.72 -0.84
C GLN A 173 14.67 15.18 -0.22
N ASP A 174 14.58 14.33 0.78
CA ASP A 174 15.74 13.76 1.49
C ASP A 174 16.60 12.86 0.59
N LEU A 175 15.99 12.22 -0.40
CA LEU A 175 16.66 11.35 -1.36
C LEU A 175 17.13 12.08 -2.62
N LEU A 176 16.99 13.41 -2.68
CA LEU A 176 17.49 14.20 -3.81
C LEU A 176 19.02 14.04 -3.93
N GLY A 177 19.50 13.84 -5.15
CA GLY A 177 20.92 13.52 -5.41
C GLY A 177 21.25 12.04 -5.33
N THR A 178 20.30 11.18 -4.96
CA THR A 178 20.40 9.72 -5.09
C THR A 178 19.55 9.24 -6.28
N PRO A 179 19.86 8.09 -6.89
CA PRO A 179 19.00 7.53 -7.95
C PRO A 179 17.82 6.70 -7.39
N VAL A 180 17.36 6.99 -6.16
CA VAL A 180 16.16 6.37 -5.55
C VAL A 180 14.93 7.20 -5.86
N ARG A 181 13.91 6.55 -6.42
CA ARG A 181 12.63 7.18 -6.77
C ARG A 181 11.62 7.03 -5.64
N VAL A 182 10.71 8.00 -5.51
CA VAL A 182 9.61 7.96 -4.55
C VAL A 182 8.32 8.39 -5.24
N THR A 183 7.30 7.54 -5.18
CA THR A 183 5.98 7.77 -5.80
C THR A 183 4.88 7.57 -4.79
N SER A 184 3.88 8.46 -4.76
CA SER A 184 2.59 8.22 -4.10
C SER A 184 1.56 7.78 -5.13
N VAL A 185 0.77 6.75 -4.82
CA VAL A 185 -0.42 6.37 -5.60
C VAL A 185 -1.63 6.53 -4.70
N ASP A 186 -2.50 7.47 -5.05
CA ASP A 186 -3.57 7.98 -4.21
C ASP A 186 -4.94 7.63 -4.80
N PRO A 187 -5.45 6.40 -4.59
CA PRO A 187 -6.75 6.01 -5.10
C PRO A 187 -7.89 6.65 -4.29
N GLY A 188 -9.02 6.81 -4.97
CA GLY A 188 -10.32 7.08 -4.36
C GLY A 188 -10.98 5.81 -3.84
N MET A 189 -12.24 5.61 -4.21
CA MET A 189 -13.03 4.44 -3.81
C MET A 189 -12.57 3.19 -4.56
N VAL A 190 -11.96 2.25 -3.82
CA VAL A 190 -11.54 0.92 -4.32
C VAL A 190 -12.34 -0.16 -3.61
N GLU A 191 -13.04 -1.01 -4.36
CA GLU A 191 -13.76 -2.13 -3.77
C GLU A 191 -12.81 -3.25 -3.38
N THR A 192 -12.63 -3.43 -2.08
CA THR A 192 -11.77 -4.45 -1.46
C THR A 192 -12.30 -4.81 -0.08
N GLU A 193 -11.62 -5.73 0.63
CA GLU A 193 -11.91 -6.00 2.05
C GLU A 193 -11.73 -4.77 2.98
N PHE A 194 -11.24 -3.65 2.47
CA PHE A 194 -10.96 -2.44 3.27
C PHE A 194 -12.20 -1.95 4.03
N SER A 195 -13.37 -1.95 3.40
CA SER A 195 -14.62 -1.54 4.04
C SER A 195 -15.08 -2.54 5.11
N GLU A 196 -14.88 -3.85 4.90
CA GLU A 196 -15.16 -4.86 5.92
C GLU A 196 -14.22 -4.68 7.13
N VAL A 197 -12.93 -4.40 6.88
CA VAL A 197 -11.95 -4.12 7.94
C VAL A 197 -12.31 -2.86 8.71
N ARG A 198 -12.73 -1.79 8.01
CA ARG A 198 -13.20 -0.54 8.62
C ARG A 198 -14.34 -0.78 9.60
N PHE A 199 -15.29 -1.61 9.25
CA PHE A 199 -16.48 -1.89 10.05
C PHE A 199 -16.40 -3.20 10.84
N ARG A 200 -15.18 -3.69 11.13
CA ARG A 200 -14.91 -4.85 11.98
C ARG A 200 -15.70 -6.11 11.57
N GLY A 201 -15.88 -6.32 10.24
CA GLY A 201 -16.57 -7.48 9.66
C GLY A 201 -18.06 -7.27 9.38
N ASP A 202 -18.62 -6.08 9.62
CA ASP A 202 -20.00 -5.73 9.22
C ASP A 202 -20.06 -5.60 7.69
N ARG A 203 -20.42 -6.69 7.03
CA ARG A 203 -20.49 -6.79 5.57
C ARG A 203 -21.61 -5.94 4.98
N ASP A 204 -22.75 -5.82 5.67
CA ASP A 204 -23.88 -5.04 5.18
C ASP A 204 -23.53 -3.56 5.14
N ARG A 205 -22.87 -3.08 6.19
CA ARG A 205 -22.37 -1.70 6.24
C ARG A 205 -21.25 -1.47 5.22
N ALA A 206 -20.39 -2.44 5.02
CA ALA A 206 -19.32 -2.38 4.03
C ALA A 206 -19.86 -2.30 2.58
N ALA A 207 -20.86 -3.11 2.24
CA ALA A 207 -21.48 -3.12 0.92
C ALA A 207 -22.17 -1.77 0.59
N LYS A 208 -22.80 -1.13 1.58
CA LYS A 208 -23.45 0.18 1.40
C LYS A 208 -22.48 1.28 0.97
N VAL A 209 -21.20 1.15 1.26
CA VAL A 209 -20.18 2.14 0.86
C VAL A 209 -20.14 2.33 -0.65
N TYR A 210 -20.31 1.25 -1.41
CA TYR A 210 -20.17 1.22 -2.87
C TYR A 210 -21.50 1.35 -3.62
N GLN A 211 -22.64 1.38 -2.92
CA GLN A 211 -23.97 1.45 -3.56
C GLN A 211 -24.12 2.66 -4.48
N GLY A 212 -24.60 2.42 -5.69
CA GLY A 212 -24.82 3.45 -6.72
C GLY A 212 -23.52 3.96 -7.40
N LEU A 213 -22.38 3.33 -7.16
CA LEU A 213 -21.10 3.67 -7.78
C LEU A 213 -20.56 2.49 -8.55
N THR A 214 -19.68 2.77 -9.52
CA THR A 214 -18.76 1.79 -10.10
C THR A 214 -17.38 2.08 -9.51
N PRO A 215 -16.96 1.39 -8.42
CA PRO A 215 -15.71 1.67 -7.74
C PRO A 215 -14.51 1.23 -8.60
N LEU A 216 -13.32 1.75 -8.29
CA LEU A 216 -12.08 1.17 -8.76
C LEU A 216 -11.94 -0.24 -8.21
N THR A 217 -11.26 -1.10 -8.96
CA THR A 217 -10.82 -2.41 -8.50
C THR A 217 -9.39 -2.36 -7.95
N ALA A 218 -9.01 -3.38 -7.18
CA ALA A 218 -7.63 -3.54 -6.74
C ALA A 218 -6.65 -3.66 -7.93
N ALA A 219 -7.12 -4.23 -9.05
CA ALA A 219 -6.32 -4.39 -10.27
C ALA A 219 -6.01 -3.03 -10.93
N ASP A 220 -6.97 -2.10 -10.98
CA ASP A 220 -6.74 -0.76 -11.53
C ASP A 220 -5.62 -0.03 -10.79
N VAL A 221 -5.60 -0.15 -9.46
CA VAL A 221 -4.54 0.47 -8.64
C VAL A 221 -3.20 -0.25 -8.80
N ALA A 222 -3.21 -1.57 -8.89
CA ALA A 222 -1.99 -2.36 -9.12
C ALA A 222 -1.37 -2.05 -10.48
N ASP A 223 -2.19 -1.83 -11.53
CA ASP A 223 -1.72 -1.41 -12.85
C ASP A 223 -1.02 -0.04 -12.80
N ALA A 224 -1.61 0.92 -12.12
CA ALA A 224 -1.00 2.25 -11.92
C ALA A 224 0.35 2.17 -11.16
N ILE A 225 0.44 1.31 -10.14
CA ILE A 225 1.66 1.04 -9.38
C ILE A 225 2.72 0.40 -10.30
N LEU A 226 2.34 -0.62 -11.06
CA LEU A 226 3.22 -1.29 -12.01
C LEU A 226 3.68 -0.34 -13.11
N TRP A 227 2.78 0.48 -13.64
CA TRP A 227 3.12 1.50 -14.63
C TRP A 227 4.18 2.48 -14.09
N ALA A 228 4.02 2.99 -12.88
CA ALA A 228 5.02 3.87 -12.26
C ALA A 228 6.36 3.16 -12.06
N ALA A 229 6.33 1.90 -11.61
CA ALA A 229 7.52 1.07 -11.38
C ALA A 229 8.36 0.88 -12.64
N THR A 230 7.71 0.72 -13.80
CA THR A 230 8.35 0.41 -15.10
C THR A 230 8.82 1.64 -15.88
N ARG A 231 8.70 2.86 -15.34
CA ARG A 231 9.24 4.06 -16.02
C ARG A 231 10.77 4.05 -16.04
N PRO A 232 11.39 4.71 -17.02
CA PRO A 232 12.85 4.82 -17.11
C PRO A 232 13.46 5.35 -15.79
N PRO A 233 14.68 4.96 -15.42
CA PRO A 233 15.27 5.28 -14.10
C PRO A 233 15.35 6.78 -13.79
N HIS A 234 15.51 7.63 -14.80
CA HIS A 234 15.56 9.10 -14.64
C HIS A 234 14.18 9.74 -14.49
N VAL A 235 13.10 8.97 -14.67
CA VAL A 235 11.72 9.45 -14.55
C VAL A 235 11.18 9.10 -13.16
N ASN A 236 10.98 10.10 -12.33
CA ASN A 236 10.30 9.93 -11.04
C ASN A 236 8.86 10.44 -11.18
N ILE A 237 7.90 9.52 -11.12
CA ILE A 237 6.48 9.88 -11.02
C ILE A 237 6.23 10.29 -9.57
N ALA A 238 6.04 11.57 -9.32
CA ALA A 238 5.88 12.07 -7.96
C ALA A 238 4.58 11.56 -7.33
N ARG A 239 3.49 11.55 -8.13
CA ARG A 239 2.15 11.20 -7.65
C ARG A 239 1.24 10.74 -8.78
N ILE A 240 0.38 9.76 -8.47
CA ILE A 240 -0.76 9.35 -9.29
C ILE A 240 -2.00 9.46 -8.41
N SER A 241 -2.90 10.39 -8.71
CA SER A 241 -4.22 10.45 -8.09
C SER A 241 -5.23 9.87 -9.06
N MET A 242 -6.04 8.91 -8.62
CA MET A 242 -7.01 8.23 -9.48
C MET A 242 -8.33 8.01 -8.75
N THR A 243 -9.42 8.29 -9.44
CA THR A 243 -10.79 8.09 -8.93
C THR A 243 -11.62 7.35 -9.95
N THR A 244 -12.73 6.74 -9.51
CA THR A 244 -13.76 6.32 -10.45
C THR A 244 -14.40 7.53 -11.11
N ILE A 245 -15.02 7.35 -12.26
CA ILE A 245 -15.74 8.42 -12.99
C ILE A 245 -16.89 8.99 -12.16
N ASP A 246 -17.44 8.22 -11.23
CA ASP A 246 -18.54 8.64 -10.34
C ASP A 246 -18.03 9.42 -9.11
N GLN A 247 -16.71 9.68 -9.00
CA GLN A 247 -16.11 10.33 -7.82
C GLN A 247 -15.27 11.55 -8.22
N ALA A 248 -15.62 12.73 -7.72
CA ALA A 248 -14.86 13.96 -7.93
C ALA A 248 -13.78 14.19 -6.86
N ASN A 249 -14.04 13.81 -5.61
CA ASN A 249 -13.08 13.88 -4.49
C ASN A 249 -13.47 12.87 -3.40
N SER A 250 -12.84 12.91 -2.22
CA SER A 250 -13.05 11.91 -1.16
C SER A 250 -14.45 11.85 -0.56
N TYR A 251 -15.34 12.81 -0.84
CA TYR A 251 -16.72 12.82 -0.33
C TYR A 251 -17.79 13.21 -1.36
N LEU A 252 -17.41 13.67 -2.54
CA LEU A 252 -18.36 14.07 -3.57
C LEU A 252 -18.49 12.98 -4.64
N PHE A 253 -19.65 12.35 -4.69
CA PHE A 253 -19.98 11.22 -5.55
C PHE A 253 -21.24 11.47 -6.35
N ASN A 254 -21.29 10.97 -7.57
CA ASN A 254 -22.49 10.87 -8.39
C ASN A 254 -23.09 9.46 -8.24
N ARG A 255 -23.90 9.26 -7.20
CA ARG A 255 -24.55 7.96 -6.96
C ARG A 255 -25.76 7.79 -7.86
N LYS A 256 -25.79 6.68 -8.61
CA LYS A 256 -26.96 6.33 -9.44
C LYS A 256 -28.12 5.93 -8.55
N PRO A 257 -29.37 6.32 -8.90
CA PRO A 257 -30.57 5.81 -8.23
C PRO A 257 -30.59 4.27 -8.29
N GLN A 258 -31.08 3.67 -7.22
CA GLN A 258 -31.33 2.21 -7.19
C GLN A 258 -32.66 1.90 -7.88
#